data_bccb2bce64247f1efc7d65a35ae57014
#
_entry.id   bccb2bce64247f1efc7d65a35ae57014
#
_cell.length_a   1.000
_cell.length_b   1.000
_cell.length_c   1.000
_cell.angle_alpha   90.00
_cell.angle_beta   90.00
_cell.angle_gamma   90.00
#
_symmetry.space_group_name_H-M   'P 1'
#
loop_
_entity.id
_entity.type
_entity.pdbx_description
1 polymer ?
#
loop_
_entity_poly.entity_id
_entity_poly.type
_entity_poly.pdbx_seq_one_letter_code
_entity_poly.pdbx_strand_id
1 'polypeptide(L)'
;TGKAFLPIFINESVYDAYGKNKGGKKLREDLVGNKNSGFNSNQNVIAFIKDLYVDYNIYDSYIKIFDKSFVSPISKASGISTYNYILTDSAFIDNKWCYNIIYYPRRKSELTFKGDFWVNDSTFAIKEINMKASRSANINWVKDIYIEQEFNVLNDSVFLLQRDYMLSDFSLNKSEKSKGLYGKRTTMYKNYKFNEKKDDNFYVKESNVFDKSIYGKDENYWSENRQEKLNENEQGIYKMLDSLSTVPKFKQIYNLVSILGSGYIEYNNFDYGPIFSTFGKNDIEGWRLRVGGRTFFGSNDLWRLQGYTAYGIKDNQFKYGVSGKWMLNPKSRFTIGAGNRRDIEQIGVSLTNTNDVLGRSFASSTLFSSGDNSKLTSINLSSFFMSIEPINNLKFRVGASYRTLKSASPKTFNLDYWIDETNNVKKSNVVQSELDFSVKYSPRRKTIGYGVERNEVTDNYSTLFLNYSKGIKGVLNSDFDYQKIQFYYRQPILIGGFGRMFTTFEVGKTFGEAPLGLLNVVPGNQSYFTIENTYSLLNYYEFVTDTYASLHVEHNFNGRFLSRIPMLRKLNLREIVGVKGVWGEISDKNLDLFIKNKIISQIQKKFKKK
;
A
#
# COMPACT_ATOMS: atom_id res chain seq x y z
N THR A 1 -2.20 6.83 -32.11
CA THR A 1 -0.97 7.53 -31.65
C THR A 1 0.13 7.55 -32.71
N GLY A 2 0.05 6.73 -33.79
CA GLY A 2 1.07 6.63 -34.85
C GLY A 2 2.45 6.15 -34.39
N LYS A 3 2.63 5.79 -33.12
CA LYS A 3 3.89 5.26 -32.58
C LYS A 3 3.79 3.75 -32.46
N ALA A 4 4.79 3.04 -32.97
CA ALA A 4 4.93 1.61 -32.70
C ALA A 4 5.21 1.40 -31.19
N PHE A 5 4.49 0.48 -30.56
CA PHE A 5 4.70 0.09 -29.18
C PHE A 5 4.81 -1.42 -29.06
N LEU A 6 5.58 -1.87 -28.09
CA LEU A 6 5.75 -3.27 -27.77
C LEU A 6 4.86 -3.61 -26.57
N PRO A 7 3.84 -4.47 -26.71
CA PRO A 7 3.09 -4.96 -25.58
C PRO A 7 3.98 -5.78 -24.66
N ILE A 8 3.85 -5.56 -23.35
CA ILE A 8 4.62 -6.28 -22.32
C ILE A 8 3.73 -7.10 -21.39
N PHE A 9 2.43 -6.82 -21.42
CA PHE A 9 1.45 -7.45 -20.55
C PHE A 9 0.04 -7.29 -21.13
N ILE A 10 -0.77 -8.32 -21.01
CA ILE A 10 -2.21 -8.28 -21.25
C ILE A 10 -2.94 -9.09 -20.18
N ASN A 11 -4.05 -8.53 -19.68
CA ASN A 11 -4.95 -9.20 -18.74
C ASN A 11 -6.38 -9.07 -19.26
N GLU A 12 -7.08 -10.18 -19.33
CA GLU A 12 -8.52 -10.23 -19.55
C GLU A 12 -9.20 -10.76 -18.30
N SER A 13 -10.29 -10.10 -17.88
CA SER A 13 -11.04 -10.49 -16.69
C SER A 13 -12.53 -10.31 -16.93
N VAL A 14 -13.31 -11.28 -16.47
CA VAL A 14 -14.78 -11.23 -16.45
C VAL A 14 -15.23 -11.19 -15.01
N TYR A 15 -16.08 -10.23 -14.68
CA TYR A 15 -16.65 -10.04 -13.34
C TYR A 15 -18.17 -9.99 -13.38
N ASP A 16 -18.80 -10.55 -12.35
CA ASP A 16 -20.16 -10.22 -11.97
C ASP A 16 -20.11 -9.08 -10.95
N ALA A 17 -20.71 -7.94 -11.29
CA ALA A 17 -20.69 -6.75 -10.46
C ALA A 17 -22.04 -6.53 -9.78
N TYR A 18 -22.04 -6.32 -8.48
CA TYR A 18 -23.26 -6.14 -7.66
C TYR A 18 -23.23 -4.77 -6.98
N GLY A 19 -24.32 -4.02 -7.17
CA GLY A 19 -24.57 -2.74 -6.50
C GLY A 19 -25.73 -2.85 -5.53
N LYS A 20 -25.75 -2.00 -4.51
CA LYS A 20 -26.87 -1.88 -3.59
C LYS A 20 -27.26 -0.40 -3.50
N ASN A 21 -28.49 -0.08 -3.92
CA ASN A 21 -29.13 1.23 -3.75
C ASN A 21 -28.42 2.49 -4.26
N LYS A 22 -29.24 3.52 -4.39
CA LYS A 22 -28.98 4.96 -4.55
C LYS A 22 -27.55 5.34 -4.95
N GLY A 23 -27.33 5.49 -6.25
CA GLY A 23 -26.09 6.02 -6.79
C GLY A 23 -25.14 5.01 -7.45
N GLY A 24 -25.58 3.75 -7.66
CA GLY A 24 -24.87 2.80 -8.54
C GLY A 24 -23.45 2.40 -8.10
N LYS A 25 -23.10 2.59 -6.84
CA LYS A 25 -21.78 2.15 -6.36
C LYS A 25 -21.71 0.61 -6.36
N LYS A 26 -20.72 0.08 -7.08
CA LYS A 26 -20.36 -1.33 -6.97
C LYS A 26 -19.92 -1.61 -5.53
N LEU A 27 -20.55 -2.59 -4.90
CA LEU A 27 -20.23 -3.02 -3.54
C LEU A 27 -19.44 -4.33 -3.54
N ARG A 28 -19.68 -5.18 -4.56
CA ARG A 28 -19.03 -6.45 -4.71
C ARG A 28 -18.77 -6.74 -6.19
N GLU A 29 -17.63 -7.32 -6.47
CA GLU A 29 -17.24 -7.81 -7.80
C GLU A 29 -16.76 -9.25 -7.62
N ASP A 30 -17.44 -10.20 -8.25
CA ASP A 30 -17.04 -11.60 -8.24
C ASP A 30 -16.32 -11.92 -9.55
N LEU A 31 -15.06 -12.31 -9.44
CA LEU A 31 -14.24 -12.70 -10.59
C LEU A 31 -14.72 -14.06 -11.10
N VAL A 32 -15.14 -14.13 -12.36
CA VAL A 32 -15.67 -15.34 -13.01
C VAL A 32 -14.64 -15.97 -13.95
N GLY A 33 -13.83 -15.15 -14.59
CA GLY A 33 -12.75 -15.60 -15.46
C GLY A 33 -11.58 -14.62 -15.46
N ASN A 34 -10.35 -15.16 -15.48
CA ASN A 34 -9.14 -14.35 -15.61
C ASN A 34 -8.12 -15.05 -16.51
N LYS A 35 -7.59 -14.31 -17.47
CA LYS A 35 -6.53 -14.74 -18.36
C LYS A 35 -5.44 -13.69 -18.37
N ASN A 36 -4.25 -14.08 -17.99
CA ASN A 36 -3.05 -13.27 -18.06
C ASN A 36 -2.11 -13.83 -19.11
N SER A 37 -1.47 -12.97 -19.87
CA SER A 37 -0.33 -13.33 -20.68
C SER A 37 0.80 -12.33 -20.50
N GLY A 38 2.01 -12.79 -20.65
CA GLY A 38 3.22 -12.05 -20.31
C GLY A 38 3.96 -12.74 -19.17
N PHE A 39 4.63 -11.98 -18.36
CA PHE A 39 5.45 -12.54 -17.28
C PHE A 39 4.58 -13.09 -16.14
N ASN A 40 4.89 -14.31 -15.70
CA ASN A 40 4.13 -15.03 -14.67
C ASN A 40 4.14 -14.36 -13.28
N SER A 41 5.04 -13.42 -13.05
CA SER A 41 5.20 -12.69 -11.79
C SER A 41 4.78 -11.22 -11.91
N ASN A 42 3.60 -10.97 -12.43
CA ASN A 42 3.12 -9.62 -12.74
C ASN A 42 2.82 -8.71 -11.53
N GLN A 43 3.21 -9.09 -10.31
CA GLN A 43 2.99 -8.24 -9.13
C GLN A 43 3.56 -6.83 -9.32
N ASN A 44 4.71 -6.71 -9.99
CA ASN A 44 5.36 -5.43 -10.22
C ASN A 44 4.65 -4.59 -11.26
N VAL A 45 4.20 -5.23 -12.34
CA VAL A 45 3.38 -4.58 -13.36
C VAL A 45 2.04 -4.17 -12.76
N ILE A 46 1.40 -5.06 -11.99
CA ILE A 46 0.13 -4.76 -11.29
C ILE A 46 0.32 -3.61 -10.29
N ALA A 47 1.40 -3.57 -9.53
CA ALA A 47 1.68 -2.47 -8.60
C ALA A 47 1.85 -1.13 -9.33
N PHE A 48 2.47 -1.14 -10.51
CA PHE A 48 2.65 0.05 -11.34
C PHE A 48 1.36 0.53 -11.99
N ILE A 49 0.53 -0.42 -12.46
CA ILE A 49 -0.74 -0.11 -13.14
C ILE A 49 -1.95 -0.20 -12.21
N LYS A 50 -1.74 -0.39 -10.90
CA LYS A 50 -2.84 -0.54 -9.91
C LYS A 50 -3.87 0.57 -10.00
N ASP A 51 -3.43 1.79 -10.30
CA ASP A 51 -4.31 2.95 -10.45
C ASP A 51 -5.21 2.89 -11.69
N LEU A 52 -4.87 2.05 -12.70
CA LEU A 52 -5.75 1.78 -13.85
C LEU A 52 -6.96 0.93 -13.46
N TYR A 53 -6.90 0.19 -12.34
CA TYR A 53 -8.01 -0.63 -11.83
C TYR A 53 -8.95 0.14 -10.90
N VAL A 54 -8.71 1.43 -10.67
CA VAL A 54 -9.57 2.27 -9.83
C VAL A 54 -10.82 2.65 -10.61
N ASP A 55 -11.99 2.36 -10.04
CA ASP A 55 -13.27 2.82 -10.57
C ASP A 55 -13.45 4.31 -10.28
N TYR A 56 -14.04 5.01 -11.24
CA TYR A 56 -14.44 6.40 -11.10
C TYR A 56 -15.81 6.61 -11.74
N ASN A 57 -16.54 7.63 -11.26
CA ASN A 57 -17.82 8.04 -11.79
C ASN A 57 -17.71 9.48 -12.27
N ILE A 58 -18.05 9.73 -13.53
CA ILE A 58 -18.00 11.08 -14.12
C ILE A 58 -19.01 12.03 -13.49
N TYR A 59 -20.09 11.53 -12.89
CA TYR A 59 -21.10 12.32 -12.19
C TYR A 59 -20.67 12.74 -10.78
N ASP A 60 -19.58 12.17 -10.25
CA ASP A 60 -18.98 12.68 -9.02
C ASP A 60 -18.36 14.06 -9.26
N SER A 61 -18.41 14.95 -8.29
CA SER A 61 -17.83 16.29 -8.43
C SER A 61 -16.33 16.27 -8.71
N TYR A 62 -15.65 15.22 -8.23
CA TYR A 62 -14.21 15.00 -8.43
C TYR A 62 -13.94 13.56 -8.86
N ILE A 63 -13.22 13.42 -9.96
CA ILE A 63 -12.76 12.14 -10.49
C ILE A 63 -11.35 11.87 -9.96
N LYS A 64 -11.17 10.77 -9.23
CA LYS A 64 -9.86 10.39 -8.70
C LYS A 64 -9.09 9.55 -9.72
N ILE A 65 -7.91 10.02 -10.13
CA ILE A 65 -7.00 9.30 -11.03
C ILE A 65 -5.56 9.53 -10.53
N PHE A 66 -4.79 8.45 -10.34
CA PHE A 66 -3.38 8.51 -9.90
C PHE A 66 -3.18 9.42 -8.67
N ASP A 67 -3.90 9.19 -7.60
CA ASP A 67 -3.86 10.03 -6.38
C ASP A 67 -4.28 11.48 -6.54
N LYS A 68 -4.76 11.89 -7.71
CA LYS A 68 -5.18 13.25 -7.97
C LYS A 68 -6.69 13.32 -8.13
N SER A 69 -7.27 14.39 -7.61
CA SER A 69 -8.71 14.69 -7.74
C SER A 69 -8.89 15.72 -8.84
N PHE A 70 -9.36 15.27 -10.00
CA PHE A 70 -9.71 16.12 -11.11
C PHE A 70 -11.16 16.61 -10.96
N VAL A 71 -11.40 17.88 -11.28
CA VAL A 71 -12.78 18.37 -11.33
C VAL A 71 -13.50 17.74 -12.51
N SER A 72 -14.66 17.12 -12.26
CA SER A 72 -15.49 16.59 -13.36
C SER A 72 -16.03 17.73 -14.24
N PRO A 73 -16.00 17.59 -15.57
CA PRO A 73 -16.59 18.59 -16.46
C PRO A 73 -18.10 18.72 -16.32
N ILE A 74 -18.77 17.69 -15.80
CA ILE A 74 -20.22 17.71 -15.56
C ILE A 74 -20.57 17.90 -14.07
N SER A 75 -19.60 18.32 -13.25
CA SER A 75 -19.81 18.57 -11.82
C SER A 75 -20.84 19.67 -11.59
N LYS A 76 -21.92 19.33 -10.89
CA LYS A 76 -22.96 20.29 -10.47
C LYS A 76 -22.37 21.40 -9.57
N ALA A 77 -21.43 21.07 -8.71
CA ALA A 77 -20.90 22.00 -7.70
C ALA A 77 -19.81 22.93 -8.26
N SER A 78 -18.99 22.47 -9.20
CA SER A 78 -17.76 23.17 -9.60
C SER A 78 -17.51 23.21 -11.10
N GLY A 79 -18.32 22.54 -11.91
CA GLY A 79 -18.15 22.49 -13.37
C GLY A 79 -18.14 23.88 -14.00
N ILE A 80 -19.21 24.66 -13.80
CA ILE A 80 -19.37 26.00 -14.40
C ILE A 80 -18.27 26.98 -13.96
N SER A 81 -17.82 26.91 -12.72
CA SER A 81 -16.74 27.77 -12.22
C SER A 81 -15.35 27.37 -12.72
N THR A 82 -15.18 26.13 -13.20
CA THR A 82 -13.91 25.55 -13.60
C THR A 82 -13.73 25.50 -15.11
N TYR A 83 -14.80 25.28 -15.87
CA TYR A 83 -14.76 25.08 -17.32
C TYR A 83 -15.53 26.16 -18.10
N ASN A 84 -15.09 26.40 -19.33
CA ASN A 84 -15.88 27.03 -20.38
C ASN A 84 -16.52 25.91 -21.21
N TYR A 85 -17.73 26.16 -21.70
CA TYR A 85 -18.50 25.23 -22.54
C TYR A 85 -18.92 25.93 -23.82
N ILE A 86 -18.85 25.18 -24.95
CA ILE A 86 -19.25 25.65 -26.26
C ILE A 86 -20.13 24.57 -26.88
N LEU A 87 -21.35 24.91 -27.23
CA LEU A 87 -22.23 24.09 -28.05
C LEU A 87 -21.69 24.10 -29.49
N THR A 88 -21.40 22.92 -30.04
CA THR A 88 -20.74 22.82 -31.34
C THR A 88 -21.58 22.10 -32.40
N ASP A 89 -22.33 21.09 -32.01
CA ASP A 89 -23.06 20.25 -32.96
C ASP A 89 -24.30 19.62 -32.32
N SER A 90 -25.14 18.98 -33.13
CA SER A 90 -26.26 18.16 -32.69
C SER A 90 -26.49 17.02 -33.69
N ALA A 91 -26.76 15.82 -33.15
CA ALA A 91 -26.97 14.63 -33.95
C ALA A 91 -27.88 13.61 -33.28
N PHE A 92 -28.42 12.69 -34.04
CA PHE A 92 -29.02 11.47 -33.52
C PHE A 92 -27.92 10.44 -33.21
N ILE A 93 -27.87 9.99 -31.94
CA ILE A 93 -27.03 8.89 -31.49
C ILE A 93 -27.96 7.83 -30.87
N ASP A 94 -27.97 6.61 -31.44
CA ASP A 94 -28.89 5.53 -31.04
C ASP A 94 -30.35 5.99 -30.90
N ASN A 95 -30.85 6.67 -31.93
CA ASN A 95 -32.22 7.24 -32.01
C ASN A 95 -32.56 8.29 -30.91
N LYS A 96 -31.55 8.87 -30.26
CA LYS A 96 -31.71 9.98 -29.30
C LYS A 96 -31.06 11.24 -29.86
N TRP A 97 -31.80 12.32 -29.87
CA TRP A 97 -31.24 13.63 -30.24
C TRP A 97 -30.31 14.11 -29.14
N CYS A 98 -29.07 14.41 -29.51
CA CYS A 98 -28.03 14.82 -28.58
C CYS A 98 -27.32 16.07 -29.06
N TYR A 99 -26.86 16.88 -28.11
CA TYR A 99 -26.03 18.05 -28.35
C TYR A 99 -24.59 17.75 -27.99
N ASN A 100 -23.65 18.12 -28.86
CA ASN A 100 -22.22 18.07 -28.57
C ASN A 100 -21.76 19.36 -27.90
N ILE A 101 -21.12 19.21 -26.75
CA ILE A 101 -20.59 20.31 -25.96
C ILE A 101 -19.10 20.09 -25.73
N ILE A 102 -18.30 20.98 -26.32
CA ILE A 102 -16.85 21.04 -26.06
C ILE A 102 -16.63 21.79 -24.74
N TYR A 103 -15.71 21.29 -23.93
CA TYR A 103 -15.31 21.95 -22.69
C TYR A 103 -13.79 22.04 -22.55
N TYR A 104 -13.33 23.11 -21.89
CA TYR A 104 -11.92 23.36 -21.58
C TYR A 104 -11.77 24.19 -20.32
N PRO A 105 -10.62 24.05 -19.59
CA PRO A 105 -10.41 24.73 -18.34
C PRO A 105 -10.39 26.26 -18.48
N ARG A 106 -11.04 26.98 -17.57
CA ARG A 106 -10.94 28.45 -17.46
C ARG A 106 -9.56 28.90 -17.02
N ARG A 107 -8.86 28.08 -16.23
CA ARG A 107 -7.55 28.41 -15.65
C ARG A 107 -6.53 27.32 -15.97
N LYS A 108 -5.31 27.76 -16.27
CA LYS A 108 -4.16 26.86 -16.40
C LYS A 108 -3.74 26.37 -15.01
N SER A 109 -3.17 25.16 -14.94
CA SER A 109 -2.57 24.56 -13.73
C SER A 109 -3.56 24.00 -12.68
N GLU A 110 -4.83 23.93 -12.98
CA GLU A 110 -5.79 23.17 -12.20
C GLU A 110 -5.81 21.71 -12.68
N LEU A 111 -6.19 20.78 -11.78
CA LEU A 111 -6.41 19.37 -12.12
C LEU A 111 -7.77 19.27 -12.82
N THR A 112 -7.72 19.37 -14.14
CA THR A 112 -8.89 19.49 -15.01
C THR A 112 -8.70 18.69 -16.28
N PHE A 113 -9.80 18.44 -16.97
CA PHE A 113 -9.84 17.83 -18.30
C PHE A 113 -10.12 18.87 -19.37
N LYS A 114 -9.95 18.49 -20.61
CA LYS A 114 -10.51 19.11 -21.81
C LYS A 114 -11.05 18.01 -22.71
N GLY A 115 -12.07 18.30 -23.48
CA GLY A 115 -12.71 17.33 -24.36
C GLY A 115 -14.10 17.78 -24.77
N ASP A 116 -14.94 16.83 -25.01
CA ASP A 116 -16.34 17.03 -25.40
C ASP A 116 -17.24 15.97 -24.76
N PHE A 117 -18.53 16.23 -24.76
CA PHE A 117 -19.54 15.25 -24.42
C PHE A 117 -20.81 15.46 -25.21
N TRP A 118 -21.50 14.36 -25.46
CA TRP A 118 -22.84 14.35 -26.04
C TRP A 118 -23.88 14.20 -24.96
N VAL A 119 -24.80 15.14 -24.87
CA VAL A 119 -25.89 15.17 -23.90
C VAL A 119 -27.24 15.07 -24.59
N ASN A 120 -28.09 14.15 -24.12
CA ASN A 120 -29.43 13.99 -24.65
C ASN A 120 -30.32 15.21 -24.32
N ASP A 121 -31.09 15.65 -25.29
CA ASP A 121 -31.91 16.87 -25.18
C ASP A 121 -33.04 16.81 -24.13
N SER A 122 -33.61 15.62 -23.95
CA SER A 122 -34.82 15.44 -23.11
C SER A 122 -34.46 15.05 -21.67
N THR A 123 -33.47 14.19 -21.47
CA THR A 123 -33.07 13.65 -20.15
C THR A 123 -31.89 14.36 -19.55
N PHE A 124 -31.14 15.13 -20.34
CA PHE A 124 -29.83 15.72 -19.99
C PHE A 124 -28.79 14.70 -19.53
N ALA A 125 -29.00 13.42 -19.86
CA ALA A 125 -28.03 12.36 -19.56
C ALA A 125 -26.89 12.38 -20.58
N ILE A 126 -25.69 12.04 -20.12
CA ILE A 126 -24.53 11.91 -20.97
C ILE A 126 -24.65 10.63 -21.79
N LYS A 127 -24.53 10.73 -23.11
CA LYS A 127 -24.48 9.60 -24.03
C LYS A 127 -23.03 9.15 -24.30
N GLU A 128 -22.15 10.11 -24.48
CA GLU A 128 -20.72 9.88 -24.68
C GLU A 128 -19.94 11.02 -24.03
N ILE A 129 -18.74 10.72 -23.53
CA ILE A 129 -17.84 11.73 -22.99
C ILE A 129 -16.39 11.37 -23.28
N ASN A 130 -15.65 12.36 -23.77
CA ASN A 130 -14.21 12.31 -24.01
C ASN A 130 -13.50 13.26 -23.03
N MET A 131 -12.54 12.75 -22.30
CA MET A 131 -11.80 13.51 -21.29
C MET A 131 -10.30 13.31 -21.50
N LYS A 132 -9.60 14.38 -21.81
CA LYS A 132 -8.14 14.39 -21.84
C LYS A 132 -7.62 15.26 -20.70
N ALA A 133 -6.69 14.74 -19.88
CA ALA A 133 -6.09 15.54 -18.83
C ALA A 133 -5.43 16.80 -19.40
N SER A 134 -5.67 17.94 -18.77
CA SER A 134 -5.04 19.19 -19.18
C SER A 134 -3.52 19.07 -19.10
N ARG A 135 -2.79 19.52 -20.14
CA ARG A 135 -1.32 19.51 -20.15
C ARG A 135 -0.69 20.29 -18.99
N SER A 136 -1.45 21.22 -18.42
CA SER A 136 -1.03 21.99 -17.25
C SER A 136 -1.24 21.24 -15.92
N ALA A 137 -1.99 20.12 -15.91
CA ALA A 137 -2.09 19.26 -14.77
C ALA A 137 -0.72 18.59 -14.52
N ASN A 138 -0.15 18.90 -13.38
CA ASN A 138 1.15 18.35 -13.04
C ASN A 138 0.98 17.01 -12.34
N ILE A 139 1.04 15.93 -13.13
CA ILE A 139 1.00 14.56 -12.62
C ILE A 139 2.40 13.99 -12.80
N ASN A 140 3.02 13.53 -11.71
CA ASN A 140 4.34 12.93 -11.78
C ASN A 140 4.27 11.65 -12.62
N TRP A 141 5.26 11.44 -13.48
CA TRP A 141 5.43 10.24 -14.30
C TRP A 141 4.32 10.01 -15.34
N VAL A 142 3.30 10.86 -15.40
CA VAL A 142 2.21 10.77 -16.36
C VAL A 142 2.28 11.93 -17.33
N LYS A 143 2.40 11.61 -18.61
CA LYS A 143 2.46 12.58 -19.70
C LYS A 143 1.08 12.97 -20.20
N ASP A 144 0.23 11.96 -20.44
CA ASP A 144 -1.14 12.13 -20.93
C ASP A 144 -2.07 11.09 -20.29
N ILE A 145 -3.31 11.47 -20.06
CA ILE A 145 -4.42 10.60 -19.68
C ILE A 145 -5.56 10.92 -20.64
N TYR A 146 -6.12 9.89 -21.24
CA TYR A 146 -7.31 9.96 -22.08
C TYR A 146 -8.34 8.97 -21.56
N ILE A 147 -9.58 9.43 -21.43
CA ILE A 147 -10.71 8.64 -20.97
C ILE A 147 -11.86 8.87 -21.94
N GLU A 148 -12.55 7.79 -22.26
CA GLU A 148 -13.73 7.78 -23.10
C GLU A 148 -14.78 6.89 -22.44
N GLN A 149 -16.00 7.39 -22.28
CA GLN A 149 -17.11 6.60 -21.77
C GLN A 149 -18.31 6.71 -22.71
N GLU A 150 -18.93 5.58 -22.96
CA GLU A 150 -20.14 5.43 -23.77
C GLU A 150 -21.26 4.84 -22.90
N PHE A 151 -22.45 5.38 -23.04
CA PHE A 151 -23.62 4.95 -22.29
C PHE A 151 -24.69 4.41 -23.24
N ASN A 152 -25.22 3.24 -22.93
CA ASN A 152 -26.33 2.65 -23.67
C ASN A 152 -27.67 3.07 -23.02
N VAL A 153 -28.70 3.22 -23.85
CA VAL A 153 -30.03 3.61 -23.40
C VAL A 153 -30.89 2.37 -23.16
N LEU A 154 -31.37 2.22 -21.94
CA LEU A 154 -32.33 1.18 -21.57
C LEU A 154 -33.70 1.83 -21.35
N ASN A 155 -34.75 1.23 -21.96
CA ASN A 155 -36.13 1.71 -21.78
C ASN A 155 -36.32 3.22 -21.99
N ASP A 156 -35.71 3.75 -23.04
CA ASP A 156 -35.82 5.14 -23.51
C ASP A 156 -35.35 6.26 -22.55
N SER A 157 -35.13 5.99 -21.29
CA SER A 157 -34.83 7.03 -20.29
C SER A 157 -33.63 6.74 -19.39
N VAL A 158 -33.18 5.51 -19.29
CA VAL A 158 -32.10 5.10 -18.41
C VAL A 158 -30.82 4.94 -19.20
N PHE A 159 -29.79 5.74 -18.89
CA PHE A 159 -28.48 5.68 -19.52
C PHE A 159 -27.55 4.90 -18.63
N LEU A 160 -27.00 3.80 -19.13
CA LEU A 160 -26.13 2.89 -18.42
C LEU A 160 -24.75 2.83 -19.07
N LEU A 161 -23.70 2.86 -18.27
CA LEU A 161 -22.33 2.75 -18.77
C LEU A 161 -22.17 1.44 -19.55
N GLN A 162 -21.82 1.54 -20.80
CA GLN A 162 -21.58 0.40 -21.68
C GLN A 162 -20.08 0.14 -21.85
N ARG A 163 -19.32 1.19 -22.09
CA ARG A 163 -17.88 1.11 -22.33
C ARG A 163 -17.14 2.19 -21.56
N ASP A 164 -16.05 1.81 -20.93
CA ASP A 164 -15.09 2.71 -20.29
C ASP A 164 -13.70 2.40 -20.83
N TYR A 165 -13.10 3.36 -21.50
CA TYR A 165 -11.77 3.26 -22.08
C TYR A 165 -10.85 4.27 -21.40
N MET A 166 -9.68 3.81 -20.97
CA MET A 166 -8.63 4.67 -20.41
C MET A 166 -7.29 4.35 -21.06
N LEU A 167 -6.60 5.38 -21.52
CA LEU A 167 -5.22 5.32 -21.99
C LEU A 167 -4.37 6.29 -21.16
N SER A 168 -3.29 5.78 -20.59
CA SER A 168 -2.32 6.56 -19.81
C SER A 168 -0.92 6.42 -20.41
N ASP A 169 -0.26 7.54 -20.68
CA ASP A 169 1.13 7.61 -21.14
C ASP A 169 2.03 7.94 -19.93
N PHE A 170 2.79 6.94 -19.48
CA PHE A 170 3.75 7.08 -18.39
C PHE A 170 5.14 7.35 -18.95
N SER A 171 5.74 8.46 -18.54
CA SER A 171 7.07 8.84 -18.99
C SER A 171 7.81 9.65 -17.95
N LEU A 172 9.09 9.37 -17.76
CA LEU A 172 9.99 10.14 -16.90
C LEU A 172 10.20 11.58 -17.40
N ASN A 173 10.07 11.77 -18.70
CA ASN A 173 10.25 13.07 -19.34
C ASN A 173 9.03 13.37 -20.23
N LYS A 174 8.48 14.56 -20.11
CA LYS A 174 7.33 15.03 -20.91
C LYS A 174 7.69 15.40 -22.35
N SER A 175 8.94 15.21 -22.77
CA SER A 175 9.38 15.39 -24.17
C SER A 175 8.61 14.45 -25.10
N GLU A 176 8.26 14.91 -26.30
CA GLU A 176 7.59 14.08 -27.33
C GLU A 176 8.45 12.91 -27.81
N LYS A 177 9.77 13.04 -27.72
CA LYS A 177 10.75 12.01 -28.11
C LYS A 177 11.02 10.98 -27.02
N SER A 178 10.51 11.15 -25.79
CA SER A 178 10.77 10.21 -24.70
C SER A 178 10.01 8.90 -24.94
N LYS A 179 10.72 7.79 -24.75
CA LYS A 179 10.11 6.47 -24.68
C LYS A 179 9.40 6.35 -23.33
N GLY A 180 8.17 5.89 -23.32
CA GLY A 180 7.34 5.71 -22.14
C GLY A 180 6.67 4.34 -22.11
N LEU A 181 5.91 4.11 -21.06
CA LEU A 181 5.06 2.94 -20.89
C LEU A 181 3.60 3.39 -21.08
N TYR A 182 2.85 2.67 -21.90
CA TYR A 182 1.41 2.92 -22.10
C TYR A 182 0.61 1.92 -21.28
N GLY A 183 -0.32 2.42 -20.47
CA GLY A 183 -1.35 1.62 -19.83
C GLY A 183 -2.69 1.84 -20.54
N LYS A 184 -3.27 0.77 -21.08
CA LYS A 184 -4.61 0.77 -21.72
C LYS A 184 -5.54 -0.10 -20.89
N ARG A 185 -6.74 0.40 -20.59
CA ARG A 185 -7.83 -0.39 -20.02
C ARG A 185 -9.09 -0.17 -20.84
N THR A 186 -9.79 -1.26 -21.17
CA THR A 186 -11.16 -1.22 -21.70
C THR A 186 -12.03 -2.06 -20.78
N THR A 187 -13.11 -1.47 -20.27
CA THR A 187 -14.11 -2.18 -19.47
C THR A 187 -15.46 -2.08 -20.17
N MET A 188 -16.06 -3.23 -20.41
CA MET A 188 -17.36 -3.34 -21.07
C MET A 188 -18.39 -3.85 -20.06
N TYR A 189 -19.59 -3.29 -20.11
CA TYR A 189 -20.70 -3.63 -19.22
C TYR A 189 -21.88 -4.15 -20.04
N LYS A 190 -22.46 -5.27 -19.62
CA LYS A 190 -23.66 -5.86 -20.24
C LYS A 190 -24.56 -6.52 -19.21
N ASN A 191 -25.74 -6.95 -19.64
CA ASN A 191 -26.67 -7.77 -18.87
C ASN A 191 -27.06 -7.14 -17.51
N TYR A 192 -27.32 -5.82 -17.53
CA TYR A 192 -27.83 -5.14 -16.35
C TYR A 192 -29.15 -5.74 -15.84
N LYS A 193 -29.19 -6.08 -14.56
CA LYS A 193 -30.37 -6.59 -13.87
C LYS A 193 -30.69 -5.69 -12.68
N PHE A 194 -31.96 -5.36 -12.51
CA PHE A 194 -32.45 -4.46 -11.48
C PHE A 194 -33.35 -5.19 -10.50
N ASN A 195 -33.42 -4.68 -9.26
CA ASN A 195 -34.29 -5.16 -8.20
C ASN A 195 -34.03 -6.61 -7.73
N GLU A 196 -32.86 -7.18 -8.02
CA GLU A 196 -32.42 -8.44 -7.45
C GLU A 196 -31.85 -8.21 -6.04
N LYS A 197 -32.68 -8.49 -5.01
CA LYS A 197 -32.22 -8.39 -3.62
C LYS A 197 -31.25 -9.51 -3.29
N LYS A 198 -30.12 -9.14 -2.71
CA LYS A 198 -29.17 -10.04 -2.05
C LYS A 198 -29.10 -9.71 -0.56
N ASP A 199 -28.84 -10.68 0.30
CA ASP A 199 -28.66 -10.45 1.73
C ASP A 199 -27.45 -9.57 2.03
N ASP A 200 -27.51 -8.83 3.13
CA ASP A 200 -26.41 -7.96 3.54
C ASP A 200 -25.09 -8.72 3.71
N ASN A 201 -25.15 -9.96 4.19
CA ASN A 201 -24.01 -10.85 4.31
C ASN A 201 -23.37 -11.21 2.96
N PHE A 202 -24.14 -11.18 1.87
CA PHE A 202 -23.59 -11.41 0.53
C PHE A 202 -22.55 -10.35 0.15
N TYR A 203 -22.79 -9.08 0.48
CA TYR A 203 -21.89 -7.98 0.12
C TYR A 203 -20.61 -7.89 0.98
N VAL A 204 -20.61 -8.52 2.17
CA VAL A 204 -19.45 -8.53 3.08
C VAL A 204 -18.61 -9.80 2.99
N LYS A 205 -19.16 -10.90 2.46
CA LYS A 205 -18.39 -12.13 2.26
C LYS A 205 -17.36 -11.97 1.16
N GLU A 206 -16.23 -12.65 1.30
CA GLU A 206 -15.18 -12.67 0.28
C GLU A 206 -15.72 -13.28 -1.03
N SER A 207 -15.34 -12.69 -2.15
CA SER A 207 -15.64 -13.22 -3.47
C SER A 207 -14.87 -14.53 -3.72
N ASN A 208 -15.39 -15.40 -4.59
CA ASN A 208 -14.81 -16.73 -4.87
C ASN A 208 -13.50 -16.69 -5.71
N VAL A 209 -12.61 -15.72 -5.47
CA VAL A 209 -11.33 -15.59 -6.21
C VAL A 209 -10.35 -16.75 -6.02
N PHE A 210 -10.62 -17.66 -5.09
CA PHE A 210 -9.80 -18.86 -4.84
C PHE A 210 -10.18 -20.06 -5.72
N ASP A 211 -11.21 -19.97 -6.55
CA ASP A 211 -11.60 -21.05 -7.47
C ASP A 211 -10.61 -21.12 -8.64
N LYS A 212 -9.88 -22.23 -8.73
CA LYS A 212 -8.91 -22.47 -9.80
C LYS A 212 -9.54 -22.47 -11.20
N SER A 213 -10.84 -22.81 -11.30
CA SER A 213 -11.57 -22.81 -12.57
C SER A 213 -11.65 -21.41 -13.21
N ILE A 214 -11.54 -20.35 -12.40
CA ILE A 214 -11.52 -18.97 -12.87
C ILE A 214 -10.31 -18.70 -13.78
N TYR A 215 -9.17 -19.34 -13.48
CA TYR A 215 -7.90 -19.12 -14.17
C TYR A 215 -7.62 -20.12 -15.30
N GLY A 216 -8.46 -21.15 -15.42
CA GLY A 216 -8.32 -22.22 -16.40
C GLY A 216 -9.38 -22.20 -17.52
N LYS A 217 -9.99 -21.04 -17.80
CA LYS A 217 -10.99 -20.90 -18.86
C LYS A 217 -10.35 -21.09 -20.25
N ASP A 218 -11.04 -21.85 -21.11
CA ASP A 218 -10.62 -22.13 -22.47
C ASP A 218 -10.92 -20.98 -23.45
N GLU A 219 -10.45 -21.08 -24.69
CA GLU A 219 -10.68 -20.06 -25.71
C GLU A 219 -12.16 -19.96 -26.12
N ASN A 220 -12.95 -21.03 -26.00
CA ASN A 220 -14.39 -20.98 -26.29
C ASN A 220 -15.09 -20.06 -25.30
N TYR A 221 -14.79 -20.21 -24.00
CA TYR A 221 -15.27 -19.29 -22.98
C TYR A 221 -14.93 -17.83 -23.29
N TRP A 222 -13.69 -17.56 -23.66
CA TRP A 222 -13.25 -16.20 -23.99
C TRP A 222 -13.91 -15.64 -25.24
N SER A 223 -14.12 -16.47 -26.28
CA SER A 223 -14.80 -16.04 -27.51
C SER A 223 -16.26 -15.65 -27.27
N GLU A 224 -16.95 -16.33 -26.35
CA GLU A 224 -18.34 -16.08 -25.98
C GLU A 224 -18.51 -14.88 -25.02
N ASN A 225 -17.52 -14.66 -24.15
CA ASN A 225 -17.62 -13.65 -23.10
C ASN A 225 -16.94 -12.32 -23.47
N ARG A 226 -16.07 -12.29 -24.47
CA ARG A 226 -15.55 -11.03 -25.01
C ARG A 226 -16.66 -10.25 -25.70
N GLN A 227 -16.86 -9.01 -25.30
CA GLN A 227 -17.85 -8.12 -25.92
C GLN A 227 -17.30 -7.44 -27.19
N GLU A 228 -16.00 -7.15 -27.23
CA GLU A 228 -15.25 -6.75 -28.41
C GLU A 228 -14.33 -7.89 -28.83
N LYS A 229 -14.32 -8.21 -30.14
CA LYS A 229 -13.33 -9.14 -30.69
C LYS A 229 -11.95 -8.50 -30.59
N LEU A 230 -10.96 -9.28 -30.18
CA LEU A 230 -9.57 -8.82 -30.23
C LEU A 230 -9.22 -8.45 -31.68
N ASN A 231 -8.66 -7.28 -31.88
CA ASN A 231 -8.13 -6.91 -33.20
C ASN A 231 -6.88 -7.75 -33.53
N GLU A 232 -6.45 -7.74 -34.79
CA GLU A 232 -5.30 -8.54 -35.25
C GLU A 232 -4.04 -8.29 -34.43
N ASN A 233 -3.80 -7.05 -34.02
CA ASN A 233 -2.67 -6.70 -33.19
C ASN A 233 -2.80 -7.31 -31.77
N GLU A 234 -3.99 -7.29 -31.18
CA GLU A 234 -4.26 -7.83 -29.86
C GLU A 234 -4.20 -9.37 -29.85
N GLN A 235 -4.67 -10.03 -30.91
CA GLN A 235 -4.52 -11.48 -31.07
C GLN A 235 -3.06 -11.91 -31.16
N GLY A 236 -2.23 -11.12 -31.83
CA GLY A 236 -0.80 -11.34 -31.92
C GLY A 236 -0.03 -11.16 -30.63
N ILE A 237 -0.58 -10.36 -29.67
CA ILE A 237 0.09 -10.04 -28.39
C ILE A 237 0.38 -11.30 -27.59
N TYR A 238 -0.57 -12.23 -27.47
CA TYR A 238 -0.38 -13.45 -26.68
C TYR A 238 0.80 -14.27 -27.18
N LYS A 239 0.84 -14.55 -28.50
CA LYS A 239 1.95 -15.31 -29.12
C LYS A 239 3.28 -14.58 -29.04
N MET A 240 3.24 -13.26 -29.20
CA MET A 240 4.43 -12.42 -29.15
C MET A 240 5.03 -12.36 -27.74
N LEU A 241 4.22 -12.24 -26.69
CA LEU A 241 4.69 -12.18 -25.30
C LEU A 241 5.42 -13.46 -24.90
N ASP A 242 4.91 -14.62 -25.33
CA ASP A 242 5.59 -15.91 -25.10
C ASP A 242 6.99 -15.91 -25.75
N SER A 243 7.09 -15.39 -26.98
CA SER A 243 8.37 -15.28 -27.71
C SER A 243 9.32 -14.24 -27.09
N LEU A 244 8.79 -13.08 -26.64
CA LEU A 244 9.60 -12.02 -26.04
C LEU A 244 10.26 -12.43 -24.73
N SER A 245 9.62 -13.33 -23.98
CA SER A 245 10.18 -13.85 -22.72
C SER A 245 11.52 -14.58 -22.93
N THR A 246 11.82 -15.03 -24.15
CA THR A 246 13.07 -15.70 -24.52
C THR A 246 14.18 -14.74 -24.95
N VAL A 247 13.85 -13.46 -25.26
CA VAL A 247 14.81 -12.47 -25.78
C VAL A 247 15.67 -11.89 -24.64
N PRO A 248 17.01 -12.09 -24.63
CA PRO A 248 17.87 -11.68 -23.52
C PRO A 248 17.82 -10.18 -23.18
N LYS A 249 17.80 -9.33 -24.21
CA LYS A 249 17.76 -7.87 -24.05
C LYS A 249 16.43 -7.39 -23.43
N PHE A 250 15.34 -8.04 -23.78
CA PHE A 250 14.04 -7.76 -23.21
C PHE A 250 14.00 -8.19 -21.72
N LYS A 251 14.54 -9.37 -21.41
CA LYS A 251 14.67 -9.89 -20.04
C LYS A 251 15.48 -8.96 -19.13
N GLN A 252 16.55 -8.35 -19.65
CA GLN A 252 17.34 -7.36 -18.89
C GLN A 252 16.50 -6.10 -18.54
N ILE A 253 15.75 -5.55 -19.51
CA ILE A 253 14.90 -4.38 -19.28
C ILE A 253 13.79 -4.73 -18.29
N TYR A 254 13.17 -5.89 -18.46
CA TYR A 254 12.14 -6.39 -17.55
C TYR A 254 12.66 -6.52 -16.11
N ASN A 255 13.84 -7.15 -15.93
CA ASN A 255 14.45 -7.30 -14.62
C ASN A 255 14.73 -5.95 -13.96
N LEU A 256 15.17 -4.95 -14.73
CA LEU A 256 15.38 -3.60 -14.21
C LEU A 256 14.06 -2.98 -13.72
N VAL A 257 12.99 -3.09 -14.49
CA VAL A 257 11.66 -2.61 -14.11
C VAL A 257 11.14 -3.37 -12.89
N SER A 258 11.35 -4.68 -12.83
CA SER A 258 10.99 -5.52 -11.69
C SER A 258 11.74 -5.10 -10.42
N ILE A 259 13.04 -4.89 -10.49
CA ILE A 259 13.85 -4.40 -9.36
C ILE A 259 13.33 -3.06 -8.84
N LEU A 260 13.01 -2.11 -9.73
CA LEU A 260 12.49 -0.80 -9.35
C LEU A 260 11.09 -0.87 -8.74
N GLY A 261 10.25 -1.80 -9.21
CA GLY A 261 8.86 -1.95 -8.77
C GLY A 261 8.71 -2.78 -7.49
N SER A 262 9.37 -3.93 -7.41
CA SER A 262 9.25 -4.88 -6.28
C SER A 262 10.45 -4.93 -5.36
N GLY A 263 11.60 -4.49 -5.85
CA GLY A 263 12.87 -4.68 -5.17
C GLY A 263 13.45 -6.10 -5.29
N TYR A 264 12.89 -6.96 -6.14
CA TYR A 264 13.35 -8.34 -6.32
C TYR A 264 13.85 -8.60 -7.74
N ILE A 265 14.82 -9.51 -7.86
CA ILE A 265 15.20 -10.16 -9.11
C ILE A 265 14.50 -11.50 -9.16
N GLU A 266 13.75 -11.75 -10.20
CA GLU A 266 12.94 -12.94 -10.38
C GLU A 266 13.72 -14.05 -11.09
N TYR A 267 13.79 -15.22 -10.46
CA TYR A 267 14.38 -16.45 -11.03
C TYR A 267 13.35 -17.57 -10.96
N ASN A 268 12.66 -17.85 -12.05
CA ASN A 268 11.64 -18.90 -12.10
C ASN A 268 10.74 -18.96 -10.85
N ASN A 269 11.04 -19.84 -9.90
CA ASN A 269 10.28 -20.08 -8.69
C ASN A 269 10.90 -19.44 -7.44
N PHE A 270 11.86 -18.55 -7.61
CA PHE A 270 12.58 -17.88 -6.53
C PHE A 270 12.83 -16.42 -6.86
N ASP A 271 12.52 -15.54 -5.93
CA ASP A 271 12.84 -14.12 -6.01
C ASP A 271 14.03 -13.80 -5.10
N TYR A 272 15.12 -13.31 -5.70
CA TYR A 272 16.27 -12.81 -4.96
C TYR A 272 16.04 -11.36 -4.51
N GLY A 273 16.21 -11.09 -3.23
CA GLY A 273 16.05 -9.70 -2.71
C GLY A 273 15.58 -9.64 -1.24
N PRO A 274 15.07 -8.49 -0.80
CA PRO A 274 14.99 -7.20 -1.52
C PRO A 274 16.37 -6.61 -1.83
N ILE A 275 16.59 -6.18 -3.07
CA ILE A 275 17.90 -5.69 -3.55
C ILE A 275 18.37 -4.45 -2.78
N PHE A 276 17.44 -3.54 -2.43
CA PHE A 276 17.76 -2.32 -1.67
C PHE A 276 18.27 -2.59 -0.25
N SER A 277 18.13 -3.81 0.26
CA SER A 277 18.67 -4.24 1.56
C SER A 277 19.96 -5.04 1.46
N THR A 278 20.50 -5.27 0.25
CA THR A 278 21.75 -6.01 0.03
C THR A 278 22.93 -5.30 0.70
N PHE A 279 22.94 -3.98 0.61
CA PHE A 279 23.95 -3.15 1.27
C PHE A 279 23.29 -2.29 2.33
N GLY A 280 23.89 -2.21 3.50
CA GLY A 280 23.47 -1.36 4.59
C GLY A 280 24.66 -0.84 5.37
N LYS A 281 24.42 0.18 6.20
CA LYS A 281 25.43 0.74 7.09
C LYS A 281 24.79 1.17 8.41
N ASN A 282 25.45 0.90 9.52
CA ASN A 282 25.16 1.47 10.84
C ASN A 282 26.43 1.49 11.69
N ASP A 283 26.37 2.11 12.85
CA ASP A 283 27.55 2.32 13.70
C ASP A 283 28.07 1.05 14.37
N ILE A 284 27.23 0.02 14.47
CA ILE A 284 27.57 -1.28 15.07
C ILE A 284 28.24 -2.22 14.06
N GLU A 285 27.57 -2.45 12.94
CA GLU A 285 27.99 -3.41 11.91
C GLU A 285 29.04 -2.81 10.95
N GLY A 286 29.17 -1.47 10.92
CA GLY A 286 29.86 -0.79 9.85
C GLY A 286 29.11 -1.01 8.54
N TRP A 287 29.77 -1.58 7.55
CA TRP A 287 29.10 -2.09 6.36
C TRP A 287 28.41 -3.44 6.66
N ARG A 288 27.22 -3.59 6.14
CA ARG A 288 26.41 -4.81 6.21
C ARG A 288 26.14 -5.32 4.80
N LEU A 289 26.48 -6.56 4.55
CA LEU A 289 26.16 -7.28 3.32
C LEU A 289 25.03 -8.27 3.63
N ARG A 290 23.98 -8.28 2.81
CA ARG A 290 22.83 -9.16 2.98
C ARG A 290 22.52 -9.89 1.68
N VAL A 291 22.29 -11.21 1.79
CA VAL A 291 21.80 -12.08 0.72
C VAL A 291 20.51 -12.73 1.21
N GLY A 292 19.48 -12.71 0.39
CA GLY A 292 18.21 -13.32 0.77
C GLY A 292 17.25 -13.44 -0.40
N GLY A 293 16.10 -14.04 -0.14
CA GLY A 293 15.08 -14.21 -1.13
C GLY A 293 13.84 -14.91 -0.58
N ARG A 294 12.94 -15.22 -1.49
CA ARG A 294 11.68 -15.90 -1.20
C ARG A 294 11.31 -16.88 -2.30
N THR A 295 10.58 -17.91 -1.96
CA THR A 295 9.94 -18.75 -2.96
C THR A 295 8.81 -17.95 -3.63
N PHE A 296 8.68 -18.07 -4.94
CA PHE A 296 7.64 -17.39 -5.70
C PHE A 296 7.25 -18.22 -6.92
N PHE A 297 6.17 -18.97 -6.85
CA PHE A 297 5.63 -19.75 -7.96
C PHE A 297 4.53 -18.98 -8.70
N GLY A 298 4.03 -17.91 -8.11
CA GLY A 298 3.03 -17.02 -8.66
C GLY A 298 2.38 -16.11 -7.61
N SER A 299 1.52 -15.20 -8.09
CA SER A 299 0.79 -14.26 -7.22
C SER A 299 -0.26 -14.95 -6.33
N ASN A 300 -0.64 -16.18 -6.68
CA ASN A 300 -1.67 -16.95 -6.01
C ASN A 300 -1.14 -18.13 -5.20
N ASP A 301 0.13 -18.11 -4.84
CA ASP A 301 0.75 -19.13 -4.00
C ASP A 301 0.06 -19.24 -2.65
N LEU A 302 -0.26 -20.47 -2.24
CA LEU A 302 -0.85 -20.75 -0.93
C LEU A 302 0.19 -20.80 0.19
N TRP A 303 1.46 -20.88 -0.13
CA TRP A 303 2.55 -20.89 0.84
C TRP A 303 3.71 -20.05 0.36
N ARG A 304 4.53 -19.59 1.30
CA ARG A 304 5.73 -18.79 1.04
C ARG A 304 6.78 -19.11 2.07
N LEU A 305 7.98 -19.42 1.60
CA LEU A 305 9.19 -19.48 2.42
C LEU A 305 10.07 -18.31 2.04
N GLN A 306 10.60 -17.59 3.03
CA GLN A 306 11.52 -16.49 2.81
C GLN A 306 12.62 -16.48 3.85
N GLY A 307 13.80 -15.98 3.46
CA GLY A 307 14.92 -15.94 4.37
C GLY A 307 16.07 -15.08 3.87
N TYR A 308 16.98 -14.80 4.78
CA TYR A 308 18.21 -14.09 4.46
C TYR A 308 19.32 -14.46 5.41
N THR A 309 20.55 -14.23 4.97
CA THR A 309 21.74 -14.11 5.81
C THR A 309 22.38 -12.75 5.60
N ALA A 310 23.04 -12.22 6.62
CA ALA A 310 23.75 -10.96 6.55
C ALA A 310 25.01 -11.00 7.40
N TYR A 311 26.03 -10.27 6.97
CA TYR A 311 27.30 -10.16 7.65
C TYR A 311 27.67 -8.70 7.89
N GLY A 312 27.99 -8.35 9.12
CA GLY A 312 28.50 -7.03 9.49
C GLY A 312 30.03 -7.05 9.52
N ILE A 313 30.64 -6.11 8.80
CA ILE A 313 32.11 -6.09 8.65
C ILE A 313 32.80 -5.67 9.96
N LYS A 314 32.22 -4.72 10.69
CA LYS A 314 32.83 -4.17 11.92
C LYS A 314 32.62 -5.07 13.14
N ASP A 315 31.44 -5.68 13.26
CA ASP A 315 31.12 -6.56 14.40
C ASP A 315 31.48 -8.02 14.16
N ASN A 316 31.90 -8.38 12.94
CA ASN A 316 32.29 -9.73 12.52
C ASN A 316 31.26 -10.81 12.85
N GLN A 317 29.96 -10.49 12.72
CA GLN A 317 28.89 -11.41 13.08
C GLN A 317 27.97 -11.71 11.91
N PHE A 318 27.55 -12.98 11.82
CA PHE A 318 26.47 -13.39 10.95
C PHE A 318 25.11 -13.18 11.62
N LYS A 319 24.19 -12.68 10.84
CA LYS A 319 22.78 -12.52 11.18
C LYS A 319 21.97 -13.31 10.16
N TYR A 320 20.78 -13.74 10.54
CA TYR A 320 19.90 -14.47 9.65
C TYR A 320 18.43 -14.26 10.03
N GLY A 321 17.57 -14.56 9.10
CA GLY A 321 16.15 -14.68 9.34
C GLY A 321 15.54 -15.67 8.37
N VAL A 322 14.61 -16.48 8.86
CA VAL A 322 13.84 -17.42 8.06
C VAL A 322 12.40 -17.40 8.53
N SER A 323 11.43 -17.40 7.61
CA SER A 323 10.02 -17.55 7.94
C SER A 323 9.26 -18.28 6.84
N GLY A 324 8.24 -19.02 7.25
CA GLY A 324 7.29 -19.67 6.38
C GLY A 324 5.86 -19.28 6.72
N LYS A 325 5.02 -19.19 5.69
CA LYS A 325 3.57 -18.98 5.81
C LYS A 325 2.87 -20.00 4.92
N TRP A 326 1.78 -20.57 5.42
CA TRP A 326 0.95 -21.49 4.65
C TRP A 326 -0.53 -21.21 4.89
N MET A 327 -1.24 -20.90 3.82
CA MET A 327 -2.69 -20.71 3.83
C MET A 327 -3.38 -22.05 3.60
N LEU A 328 -3.90 -22.62 4.67
CA LEU A 328 -4.53 -23.95 4.68
C LEU A 328 -5.95 -23.91 4.10
N ASN A 329 -6.65 -22.80 4.31
CA ASN A 329 -8.01 -22.61 3.78
C ASN A 329 -8.13 -21.25 3.08
N PRO A 330 -8.17 -21.23 1.74
CA PRO A 330 -8.31 -19.97 1.00
C PRO A 330 -9.65 -19.25 1.24
N LYS A 331 -10.74 -19.95 1.56
CA LYS A 331 -12.07 -19.34 1.77
C LYS A 331 -12.12 -18.41 2.96
N SER A 332 -11.57 -18.86 4.07
CA SER A 332 -11.48 -18.08 5.30
C SER A 332 -10.10 -17.45 5.47
N ARG A 333 -9.20 -17.65 4.49
CA ARG A 333 -7.80 -17.28 4.55
C ARG A 333 -7.10 -17.74 5.82
N PHE A 334 -7.48 -18.95 6.29
CA PHE A 334 -6.83 -19.53 7.45
C PHE A 334 -5.37 -19.84 7.12
N THR A 335 -4.48 -19.10 7.77
CA THR A 335 -3.04 -19.11 7.50
C THR A 335 -2.30 -19.39 8.79
N ILE A 336 -1.34 -20.29 8.73
CA ILE A 336 -0.35 -20.52 9.77
C ILE A 336 1.00 -20.00 9.31
N GLY A 337 1.84 -19.61 10.26
CA GLY A 337 3.20 -19.20 9.94
C GLY A 337 4.12 -19.28 11.13
N ALA A 338 5.39 -19.49 10.84
CA ALA A 338 6.44 -19.56 11.84
C ALA A 338 7.75 -18.97 11.29
N GLY A 339 8.63 -18.56 12.18
CA GLY A 339 9.94 -18.10 11.77
C GLY A 339 10.87 -17.86 12.96
N ASN A 340 12.14 -17.71 12.60
CA ASN A 340 13.19 -17.32 13.53
C ASN A 340 14.09 -16.28 12.90
N ARG A 341 14.52 -15.31 13.70
CA ARG A 341 15.43 -14.25 13.27
C ARG A 341 16.42 -13.88 14.37
N ARG A 342 17.69 -13.83 13.99
CA ARG A 342 18.77 -13.27 14.80
C ARG A 342 19.38 -12.10 14.07
N ASP A 343 19.19 -10.87 14.60
CA ASP A 343 19.61 -9.65 13.91
C ASP A 343 19.88 -8.51 14.90
N ILE A 344 20.27 -7.35 14.36
CA ILE A 344 20.43 -6.09 15.07
C ILE A 344 19.42 -5.10 14.51
N GLU A 345 18.63 -4.47 15.38
CA GLU A 345 17.58 -3.55 14.95
C GLU A 345 17.27 -2.43 15.95
N GLN A 346 16.58 -1.42 15.45
CA GLN A 346 15.87 -0.47 16.27
C GLN A 346 14.54 -1.10 16.73
N ILE A 347 14.30 -1.20 18.02
CA ILE A 347 13.00 -1.60 18.58
C ILE A 347 12.05 -0.39 18.67
N GLY A 348 10.75 -0.66 18.86
CA GLY A 348 9.74 0.40 18.96
C GLY A 348 9.19 0.89 17.62
N VAL A 349 9.29 0.07 16.58
CA VAL A 349 8.64 0.31 15.28
C VAL A 349 7.12 0.20 15.44
N SER A 350 6.37 1.01 14.68
CA SER A 350 4.90 1.04 14.66
C SER A 350 4.27 -0.36 14.63
N LEU A 351 3.18 -0.52 15.33
CA LEU A 351 2.36 -1.74 15.46
C LEU A 351 2.05 -2.47 14.15
N THR A 352 1.85 -1.74 13.08
CA THR A 352 1.50 -2.32 11.79
C THR A 352 2.60 -3.18 11.19
N ASN A 353 3.83 -3.02 11.64
CA ASN A 353 5.02 -3.74 11.17
C ASN A 353 5.47 -4.88 12.10
N THR A 354 4.90 -5.00 13.31
CA THR A 354 5.37 -5.96 14.33
C THR A 354 4.89 -7.39 14.13
N ASN A 355 3.98 -7.63 13.19
CA ASN A 355 3.39 -8.95 12.96
C ASN A 355 4.18 -9.87 12.02
N ASP A 356 5.31 -9.42 11.50
CA ASP A 356 6.19 -10.23 10.65
C ASP A 356 7.51 -10.49 11.39
N VAL A 357 7.87 -11.75 11.55
CA VAL A 357 9.13 -12.12 12.21
C VAL A 357 10.36 -11.58 11.47
N LEU A 358 10.26 -11.41 10.16
CA LEU A 358 11.31 -10.80 9.34
C LEU A 358 11.18 -9.28 9.22
N GLY A 359 10.11 -8.70 9.77
CA GLY A 359 9.89 -7.26 9.82
C GLY A 359 10.99 -6.58 10.62
N ARG A 360 11.82 -5.81 9.95
CA ARG A 360 12.92 -5.03 10.51
C ARG A 360 12.77 -3.59 10.10
N SER A 361 13.02 -2.67 11.01
CA SER A 361 13.02 -1.25 10.66
C SER A 361 14.04 -0.97 9.57
N PHE A 362 13.62 -0.29 8.50
CA PHE A 362 14.50 0.17 7.43
C PHE A 362 15.65 1.03 7.97
N ALA A 363 15.35 1.86 8.98
CA ALA A 363 16.33 2.72 9.64
C ALA A 363 17.43 1.96 10.40
N SER A 364 17.24 0.68 10.68
CA SER A 364 18.24 -0.12 11.43
C SER A 364 19.55 -0.35 10.69
N SER A 365 19.53 -0.40 9.36
CA SER A 365 20.73 -0.36 8.53
C SER A 365 20.36 0.00 7.09
N THR A 366 20.68 1.19 6.68
CA THR A 366 20.45 1.69 5.33
C THR A 366 21.63 2.52 4.87
N LEU A 367 21.88 2.56 3.55
CA LEU A 367 22.85 3.49 2.95
C LEU A 367 22.47 4.96 3.15
N PHE A 368 21.21 5.20 3.46
CA PHE A 368 20.62 6.52 3.63
C PHE A 368 20.33 6.87 5.09
N SER A 369 21.06 6.23 6.03
CA SER A 369 20.97 6.59 7.45
C SER A 369 21.57 7.96 7.71
N SER A 370 20.97 8.70 8.63
CA SER A 370 21.48 9.96 9.15
C SER A 370 21.47 9.95 10.67
N GLY A 371 22.41 10.68 11.29
CA GLY A 371 22.50 10.75 12.74
C GLY A 371 23.17 9.52 13.38
N ASP A 372 23.03 9.42 14.72
CA ASP A 372 23.64 8.38 15.55
C ASP A 372 22.80 7.09 15.52
N ASN A 373 23.32 6.03 14.91
CA ASN A 373 22.73 4.69 14.85
C ASN A 373 23.42 3.70 15.79
N SER A 374 24.06 4.15 16.85
CA SER A 374 24.75 3.29 17.83
C SER A 374 23.80 2.59 18.82
N LYS A 375 22.56 3.09 18.99
CA LYS A 375 21.57 2.57 19.95
C LYS A 375 20.74 1.43 19.38
N LEU A 376 21.39 0.37 18.89
CA LEU A 376 20.71 -0.78 18.32
C LEU A 376 20.62 -1.93 19.35
N THR A 377 19.61 -2.76 19.16
CA THR A 377 19.33 -3.93 19.99
C THR A 377 19.60 -5.20 19.18
N SER A 378 20.39 -6.10 19.75
CA SER A 378 20.54 -7.46 19.25
C SER A 378 19.32 -8.28 19.67
N ILE A 379 18.63 -8.83 18.71
CA ILE A 379 17.42 -9.64 18.91
C ILE A 379 17.61 -11.06 18.39
N ASN A 380 17.14 -12.04 19.16
CA ASN A 380 16.83 -13.39 18.68
C ASN A 380 15.34 -13.61 18.93
N LEU A 381 14.56 -13.76 17.86
CA LEU A 381 13.10 -13.84 17.89
C LEU A 381 12.63 -15.10 17.18
N SER A 382 11.96 -15.97 17.91
CA SER A 382 11.16 -17.07 17.34
C SER A 382 9.68 -16.70 17.45
N SER A 383 8.89 -16.94 16.42
CA SER A 383 7.46 -16.72 16.47
C SER A 383 6.68 -17.76 15.70
N PHE A 384 5.46 -17.98 16.15
CA PHE A 384 4.44 -18.78 15.49
C PHE A 384 3.14 -17.98 15.49
N PHE A 385 2.33 -18.11 14.45
CA PHE A 385 1.02 -17.49 14.42
C PHE A 385 0.01 -18.28 13.62
N MET A 386 -1.25 -18.06 13.95
CA MET A 386 -2.42 -18.44 13.18
C MET A 386 -3.26 -17.20 12.90
N SER A 387 -3.82 -17.11 11.71
CA SER A 387 -4.71 -16.00 11.36
C SER A 387 -5.85 -16.46 10.47
N ILE A 388 -7.00 -15.78 10.57
CA ILE A 388 -8.19 -16.04 9.80
C ILE A 388 -8.85 -14.74 9.38
N GLU A 389 -9.49 -14.73 8.23
CA GLU A 389 -10.23 -13.59 7.69
C GLU A 389 -11.67 -14.06 7.37
N PRO A 390 -12.57 -14.08 8.39
CA PRO A 390 -13.91 -14.65 8.25
C PRO A 390 -14.83 -13.81 7.36
N ILE A 391 -14.58 -12.50 7.29
CA ILE A 391 -15.20 -11.58 6.35
C ILE A 391 -14.11 -10.72 5.70
N ASN A 392 -14.41 -10.21 4.52
CA ASN A 392 -13.44 -9.48 3.72
C ASN A 392 -12.79 -8.33 4.50
N ASN A 393 -11.45 -8.33 4.53
CA ASN A 393 -10.62 -7.34 5.18
C ASN A 393 -10.75 -7.25 6.73
N LEU A 394 -11.41 -8.20 7.38
CA LEU A 394 -11.40 -8.35 8.84
C LEU A 394 -10.54 -9.57 9.21
N LYS A 395 -9.33 -9.31 9.67
CA LYS A 395 -8.34 -10.32 10.02
C LYS A 395 -8.19 -10.45 11.53
N PHE A 396 -8.35 -11.67 12.04
CA PHE A 396 -7.96 -12.05 13.39
C PHE A 396 -6.64 -12.81 13.34
N ARG A 397 -5.78 -12.58 14.32
CA ARG A 397 -4.51 -13.27 14.44
C ARG A 397 -4.23 -13.57 15.91
N VAL A 398 -3.78 -14.79 16.17
CA VAL A 398 -3.22 -15.23 17.45
C VAL A 398 -1.78 -15.62 17.18
N GLY A 399 -0.87 -15.21 18.03
CA GLY A 399 0.54 -15.50 17.91
C GLY A 399 1.18 -15.86 19.25
N ALA A 400 2.31 -16.54 19.16
CA ALA A 400 3.21 -16.79 20.26
C ALA A 400 4.63 -16.41 19.83
N SER A 401 5.36 -15.75 20.68
CA SER A 401 6.74 -15.38 20.41
C SER A 401 7.64 -15.62 21.61
N TYR A 402 8.88 -15.95 21.31
CA TYR A 402 9.97 -16.04 22.26
C TYR A 402 11.10 -15.17 21.78
N ARG A 403 11.56 -14.26 22.61
CA ARG A 403 12.61 -13.32 22.23
C ARG A 403 13.67 -13.17 23.31
N THR A 404 14.91 -12.98 22.85
CA THR A 404 16.01 -12.52 23.67
C THR A 404 16.49 -11.18 23.14
N LEU A 405 16.58 -10.19 23.99
CA LEU A 405 17.01 -8.83 23.66
C LEU A 405 18.23 -8.45 24.48
N LYS A 406 19.23 -7.86 23.86
CA LYS A 406 20.40 -7.27 24.52
C LYS A 406 20.89 -6.06 23.74
N SER A 407 21.58 -5.15 24.40
CA SER A 407 22.24 -4.06 23.67
C SER A 407 23.26 -4.59 22.66
N ALA A 408 23.28 -4.03 21.46
CA ALA A 408 24.31 -4.30 20.46
C ALA A 408 25.60 -3.49 20.74
N SER A 409 25.53 -2.44 21.58
CA SER A 409 26.69 -1.62 21.98
C SER A 409 26.63 -1.28 23.48
N PRO A 410 26.92 -2.22 24.39
CA PRO A 410 26.74 -2.02 25.83
C PRO A 410 27.53 -0.84 26.42
N LYS A 411 28.60 -0.42 25.77
CA LYS A 411 29.42 0.73 26.19
C LYS A 411 28.73 2.07 25.97
N THR A 412 27.89 2.19 24.96
CA THR A 412 27.21 3.44 24.55
C THR A 412 25.73 3.42 24.83
N PHE A 413 25.12 2.24 24.83
CA PHE A 413 23.70 2.03 25.03
C PHE A 413 23.48 0.80 25.91
N ASN A 414 22.84 0.95 27.05
CA ASN A 414 22.63 -0.12 28.03
C ASN A 414 21.14 -0.42 28.19
N LEU A 415 20.79 -1.69 28.16
CA LEU A 415 19.44 -2.23 28.43
C LEU A 415 19.38 -3.00 29.75
N ASP A 416 20.38 -2.85 30.63
CA ASP A 416 20.43 -3.54 31.90
C ASP A 416 19.27 -3.14 32.82
N TYR A 417 18.79 -4.08 33.59
CA TYR A 417 17.74 -3.88 34.59
C TYR A 417 18.06 -4.61 35.87
N TRP A 418 17.44 -4.15 36.96
CA TRP A 418 17.60 -4.74 38.25
C TRP A 418 16.74 -6.01 38.40
N ILE A 419 17.34 -7.13 38.82
CA ILE A 419 16.63 -8.30 39.31
C ILE A 419 16.41 -8.14 40.82
N ASP A 420 17.42 -7.65 41.53
CA ASP A 420 17.39 -7.35 42.95
C ASP A 420 18.27 -6.13 43.17
N GLU A 421 17.65 -4.98 43.47
CA GLU A 421 18.34 -3.73 43.70
C GLU A 421 19.10 -3.78 45.04
N THR A 422 18.53 -4.45 46.06
CA THR A 422 19.10 -4.54 47.39
C THR A 422 20.43 -5.29 47.37
N ASN A 423 20.51 -6.35 46.58
CA ASN A 423 21.72 -7.17 46.44
C ASN A 423 22.58 -6.77 45.21
N ASN A 424 22.24 -5.66 44.56
CA ASN A 424 22.96 -5.15 43.41
C ASN A 424 23.07 -6.17 42.22
N VAL A 425 22.02 -7.01 42.03
CA VAL A 425 21.99 -8.03 41.00
C VAL A 425 21.35 -7.44 39.72
N LYS A 426 22.14 -7.42 38.64
CA LYS A 426 21.75 -6.87 37.36
C LYS A 426 21.67 -7.95 36.29
N LYS A 427 20.81 -7.75 35.31
CA LYS A 427 20.73 -8.57 34.11
C LYS A 427 20.78 -7.68 32.85
N SER A 428 21.57 -8.09 31.85
CA SER A 428 21.80 -7.31 30.62
C SER A 428 21.09 -7.88 29.40
N ASN A 429 20.41 -9.01 29.53
CA ASN A 429 19.60 -9.60 28.49
C ASN A 429 18.18 -9.86 28.99
N VAL A 430 17.20 -9.41 28.23
CA VAL A 430 15.79 -9.69 28.47
C VAL A 430 15.43 -10.98 27.73
N VAL A 431 14.83 -11.92 28.44
CA VAL A 431 14.25 -13.15 27.88
C VAL A 431 12.76 -13.09 28.09
N GLN A 432 11.97 -13.22 27.02
CA GLN A 432 10.54 -13.02 27.11
C GLN A 432 9.74 -13.92 26.16
N SER A 433 8.77 -14.64 26.72
CA SER A 433 7.69 -15.31 26.03
C SER A 433 6.45 -14.43 26.03
N GLU A 434 5.80 -14.29 24.90
CA GLU A 434 4.64 -13.42 24.73
C GLU A 434 3.57 -14.13 23.87
N LEU A 435 2.32 -14.01 24.28
CA LEU A 435 1.16 -14.34 23.46
C LEU A 435 0.55 -13.05 22.95
N ASP A 436 0.22 -13.00 21.68
CA ASP A 436 -0.43 -11.86 21.06
C ASP A 436 -1.77 -12.25 20.42
N PHE A 437 -2.73 -11.35 20.52
CA PHE A 437 -4.00 -11.39 19.82
C PHE A 437 -4.20 -10.06 19.11
N SER A 438 -4.46 -10.09 17.82
CA SER A 438 -4.72 -8.87 17.07
C SER A 438 -5.91 -8.97 16.13
N VAL A 439 -6.58 -7.84 15.96
CA VAL A 439 -7.69 -7.64 15.02
C VAL A 439 -7.32 -6.50 14.11
N LYS A 440 -7.35 -6.74 12.79
CA LYS A 440 -7.16 -5.72 11.76
C LYS A 440 -8.37 -5.66 10.87
N TYR A 441 -8.99 -4.48 10.78
CA TYR A 441 -10.11 -4.23 9.88
C TYR A 441 -9.78 -3.09 8.91
N SER A 442 -9.88 -3.37 7.62
CA SER A 442 -9.57 -2.40 6.56
C SER A 442 -10.75 -2.31 5.56
N PRO A 443 -11.86 -1.64 5.96
CA PRO A 443 -13.04 -1.53 5.10
C PRO A 443 -12.70 -0.87 3.77
N ARG A 444 -13.31 -1.36 2.69
CA ARG A 444 -13.12 -0.88 1.32
C ARG A 444 -11.71 -1.08 0.74
N ARG A 445 -10.85 -1.84 1.40
CA ARG A 445 -9.57 -2.26 0.84
C ARG A 445 -9.83 -3.19 -0.34
N LYS A 446 -9.32 -2.82 -1.53
CA LYS A 446 -9.35 -3.68 -2.71
C LYS A 446 -7.99 -4.34 -2.90
N THR A 447 -8.00 -5.64 -3.18
CA THR A 447 -6.78 -6.43 -3.41
C THR A 447 -6.94 -7.29 -4.65
N ILE A 448 -5.84 -7.61 -5.31
CA ILE A 448 -5.76 -8.56 -6.43
C ILE A 448 -4.99 -9.80 -5.97
N GLY A 449 -5.44 -10.97 -6.44
CA GLY A 449 -4.90 -12.27 -6.09
C GLY A 449 -5.56 -12.88 -4.85
N TYR A 450 -5.49 -14.20 -4.76
CA TYR A 450 -6.03 -14.97 -3.63
C TYR A 450 -4.94 -15.68 -2.81
N GLY A 451 -3.69 -15.58 -3.23
CA GLY A 451 -2.54 -16.20 -2.58
C GLY A 451 -2.33 -15.77 -1.13
N VAL A 452 -1.35 -16.36 -0.47
CA VAL A 452 -0.97 -16.02 0.91
C VAL A 452 -0.58 -14.55 1.06
N GLU A 453 -0.13 -13.94 -0.03
CA GLU A 453 0.09 -12.49 -0.18
C GLU A 453 -0.83 -11.95 -1.26
N ARG A 454 -1.48 -10.83 -0.98
CA ARG A 454 -2.34 -10.11 -1.93
C ARG A 454 -1.77 -8.74 -2.23
N ASN A 455 -1.89 -8.31 -3.49
CA ASN A 455 -1.51 -6.96 -3.89
C ASN A 455 -2.64 -5.97 -3.64
N GLU A 456 -2.33 -4.86 -3.01
CA GLU A 456 -3.29 -3.79 -2.79
C GLU A 456 -3.47 -2.96 -4.07
N VAL A 457 -4.72 -2.73 -4.45
CA VAL A 457 -5.09 -1.91 -5.62
C VAL A 457 -5.30 -0.46 -5.24
N THR A 458 -5.81 -0.19 -4.03
CA THR A 458 -6.08 1.16 -3.55
C THR A 458 -5.46 1.38 -2.18
N ASP A 459 -5.10 2.62 -1.89
CA ASP A 459 -4.62 3.10 -0.60
C ASP A 459 -5.65 4.00 0.12
N ASN A 460 -6.84 4.19 -0.50
CA ASN A 460 -7.89 5.08 0.01
C ASN A 460 -8.91 4.31 0.86
N TYR A 461 -8.42 3.63 1.89
CA TYR A 461 -9.25 2.92 2.86
C TYR A 461 -8.78 3.18 4.29
N SER A 462 -9.72 3.12 5.22
CA SER A 462 -9.43 3.21 6.65
C SER A 462 -8.77 1.92 7.13
N THR A 463 -7.94 2.02 8.14
CA THR A 463 -7.39 0.84 8.84
C THR A 463 -7.57 1.02 10.33
N LEU A 464 -8.22 0.04 10.96
CA LEU A 464 -8.29 -0.11 12.40
C LEU A 464 -7.45 -1.34 12.77
N PHE A 465 -6.60 -1.20 13.79
CA PHE A 465 -5.81 -2.29 14.30
C PHE A 465 -5.78 -2.24 15.81
N LEU A 466 -6.17 -3.33 16.44
CA LEU A 466 -6.11 -3.54 17.88
C LEU A 466 -5.17 -4.70 18.14
N ASN A 467 -4.24 -4.53 19.06
CA ASN A 467 -3.35 -5.58 19.51
C ASN A 467 -3.36 -5.67 21.02
N TYR A 468 -3.45 -6.89 21.51
CA TYR A 468 -3.27 -7.25 22.92
C TYR A 468 -2.12 -8.25 23.01
N SER A 469 -1.15 -7.98 23.85
CA SER A 469 -0.03 -8.88 24.11
C SER A 469 0.09 -9.17 25.60
N LYS A 470 0.33 -10.42 25.94
CA LYS A 470 0.58 -10.90 27.29
C LYS A 470 1.98 -11.49 27.39
N GLY A 471 2.87 -10.81 28.10
CA GLY A 471 4.14 -11.37 28.55
C GLY A 471 3.89 -12.33 29.71
N ILE A 472 4.53 -13.49 29.71
CA ILE A 472 4.31 -14.55 30.71
C ILE A 472 5.64 -14.87 31.39
N LYS A 473 5.75 -14.52 32.66
CA LYS A 473 6.94 -14.83 33.50
C LYS A 473 7.06 -16.34 33.74
N GLY A 474 8.29 -16.83 33.73
CA GLY A 474 8.64 -18.23 33.99
C GLY A 474 8.56 -19.18 32.82
N VAL A 475 7.71 -18.89 31.80
CA VAL A 475 7.65 -19.72 30.58
C VAL A 475 8.91 -19.53 29.78
N LEU A 476 9.64 -20.62 29.49
CA LEU A 476 10.95 -20.61 28.81
C LEU A 476 11.95 -19.63 29.46
N ASN A 477 11.96 -19.56 30.79
CA ASN A 477 12.79 -18.64 31.57
C ASN A 477 12.53 -17.16 31.29
N SER A 478 11.28 -16.81 30.99
CA SER A 478 10.87 -15.42 30.76
C SER A 478 10.92 -14.59 32.01
N ASP A 479 11.36 -13.36 31.89
CA ASP A 479 11.70 -12.50 33.02
C ASP A 479 10.49 -11.74 33.60
N PHE A 480 9.51 -11.35 32.72
CA PHE A 480 8.48 -10.39 33.09
C PHE A 480 7.06 -10.89 32.82
N ASP A 481 6.13 -10.43 33.67
CA ASP A 481 4.68 -10.54 33.48
C ASP A 481 4.11 -9.15 33.22
N TYR A 482 3.57 -8.94 32.03
CA TYR A 482 2.97 -7.68 31.63
C TYR A 482 1.83 -7.91 30.63
N GLN A 483 1.01 -6.88 30.47
CA GLN A 483 -0.02 -6.83 29.44
C GLN A 483 0.16 -5.55 28.64
N LYS A 484 0.04 -5.64 27.33
CA LYS A 484 0.12 -4.48 26.44
C LYS A 484 -1.13 -4.41 25.58
N ILE A 485 -1.75 -3.24 25.56
CA ILE A 485 -2.89 -2.93 24.67
C ILE A 485 -2.44 -1.79 23.77
N GLN A 486 -2.68 -1.94 22.47
CA GLN A 486 -2.33 -0.94 21.48
C GLN A 486 -3.46 -0.83 20.46
N PHE A 487 -3.84 0.38 20.13
CA PHE A 487 -4.84 0.70 19.12
C PHE A 487 -4.24 1.65 18.09
N TYR A 488 -4.47 1.36 16.82
CA TYR A 488 -4.02 2.15 15.68
C TYR A 488 -5.20 2.40 14.74
N TYR A 489 -5.37 3.65 14.32
CA TYR A 489 -6.37 4.06 13.35
C TYR A 489 -5.75 4.96 12.29
N ARG A 490 -5.95 4.62 11.02
CA ARG A 490 -5.53 5.42 9.87
C ARG A 490 -6.73 5.73 9.00
N GLN A 491 -6.91 7.01 8.65
CA GLN A 491 -8.01 7.48 7.83
C GLN A 491 -7.49 8.41 6.73
N PRO A 492 -7.51 7.99 5.46
CA PRO A 492 -7.39 8.90 4.32
C PRO A 492 -8.71 9.64 4.08
N ILE A 493 -8.66 10.95 3.86
CA ILE A 493 -9.80 11.81 3.60
C ILE A 493 -9.51 12.60 2.32
N LEU A 494 -10.39 12.48 1.32
CA LEU A 494 -10.36 13.30 0.11
C LEU A 494 -11.13 14.58 0.36
N ILE A 495 -10.47 15.74 0.20
CA ILE A 495 -11.08 17.06 0.41
C ILE A 495 -11.25 17.75 -0.95
N GLY A 496 -11.99 17.11 -1.84
CA GLY A 496 -12.29 17.65 -3.16
C GLY A 496 -11.07 18.17 -3.90
N GLY A 497 -11.14 19.39 -4.44
CA GLY A 497 -10.04 20.07 -5.12
C GLY A 497 -8.88 20.51 -4.22
N PHE A 498 -8.99 20.35 -2.90
CA PHE A 498 -7.92 20.64 -1.95
C PHE A 498 -7.01 19.44 -1.67
N GLY A 499 -7.24 18.33 -2.37
CA GLY A 499 -6.35 17.18 -2.31
C GLY A 499 -6.71 16.16 -1.23
N ARG A 500 -5.71 15.61 -0.54
CA ARG A 500 -5.87 14.44 0.32
C ARG A 500 -5.21 14.65 1.67
N MET A 501 -5.95 14.37 2.72
CA MET A 501 -5.47 14.36 4.09
C MET A 501 -5.35 12.92 4.60
N PHE A 502 -4.26 12.62 5.28
CA PHE A 502 -4.05 11.39 6.03
C PHE A 502 -4.03 11.72 7.51
N THR A 503 -4.83 11.02 8.27
CA THR A 503 -4.81 11.09 9.73
C THR A 503 -4.44 9.71 10.26
N THR A 504 -3.43 9.65 11.11
CA THR A 504 -3.03 8.44 11.84
C THR A 504 -3.06 8.75 13.33
N PHE A 505 -3.80 7.93 14.06
CA PHE A 505 -3.91 8.00 15.51
C PHE A 505 -3.47 6.67 16.11
N GLU A 506 -2.65 6.70 17.14
CA GLU A 506 -2.17 5.51 17.83
C GLU A 506 -2.12 5.77 19.34
N VAL A 507 -2.60 4.81 20.11
CA VAL A 507 -2.50 4.80 21.57
C VAL A 507 -2.05 3.44 22.06
N GLY A 508 -1.30 3.42 23.14
CA GLY A 508 -0.87 2.19 23.76
C GLY A 508 -0.59 2.34 25.23
N LYS A 509 -0.78 1.23 25.94
CA LYS A 509 -0.47 1.13 27.37
C LYS A 509 0.09 -0.25 27.71
N THR A 510 1.17 -0.25 28.46
CA THR A 510 1.76 -1.44 29.08
C THR A 510 1.43 -1.45 30.57
N PHE A 511 0.73 -2.49 30.99
CA PHE A 511 0.41 -2.75 32.40
C PHE A 511 1.39 -3.78 32.96
N GLY A 512 1.77 -3.64 34.21
CA GLY A 512 2.77 -4.49 34.85
C GLY A 512 4.17 -3.91 34.71
N GLU A 513 5.16 -4.72 35.00
CA GLU A 513 6.57 -4.34 34.98
C GLU A 513 7.22 -4.85 33.67
N ALA A 514 7.84 -3.95 32.96
CA ALA A 514 8.54 -4.27 31.73
C ALA A 514 9.84 -3.46 31.61
N PRO A 515 10.96 -4.11 31.23
CA PRO A 515 12.22 -3.41 31.07
C PRO A 515 12.23 -2.55 29.79
N LEU A 516 13.21 -1.66 29.69
CA LEU A 516 13.36 -0.70 28.58
C LEU A 516 13.21 -1.34 27.20
N GLY A 517 13.75 -2.55 27.00
CA GLY A 517 13.68 -3.27 25.73
C GLY A 517 12.28 -3.77 25.35
N LEU A 518 11.32 -3.78 26.27
CA LEU A 518 9.94 -4.22 26.04
C LEU A 518 8.93 -3.06 26.07
N LEU A 519 9.35 -1.86 26.45
CA LEU A 519 8.52 -0.66 26.42
C LEU A 519 8.43 -0.05 25.02
N ASN A 520 7.51 0.90 24.87
CA ASN A 520 7.35 1.63 23.62
C ASN A 520 8.43 2.70 23.48
N VAL A 521 9.15 2.68 22.38
CA VAL A 521 10.14 3.70 22.00
C VAL A 521 9.52 4.60 20.95
N VAL A 522 9.48 5.92 21.21
CA VAL A 522 8.96 6.86 20.22
C VAL A 522 9.88 6.87 18.99
N PRO A 523 9.37 6.56 17.79
CA PRO A 523 10.21 6.32 16.62
C PRO A 523 10.78 7.63 16.06
N GLY A 524 12.08 7.88 16.28
CA GLY A 524 12.82 8.94 15.60
C GLY A 524 13.13 8.57 14.14
N ASN A 525 13.17 9.55 13.27
CA ASN A 525 13.59 9.33 11.88
C ASN A 525 15.10 9.60 11.72
N GLN A 526 15.87 8.54 11.64
CA GLN A 526 17.32 8.61 11.41
C GLN A 526 17.68 8.22 9.96
N SER A 527 16.94 8.76 9.01
CA SER A 527 17.21 8.60 7.57
C SER A 527 17.02 9.91 6.81
N TYR A 528 17.62 10.03 5.62
CA TYR A 528 17.40 11.15 4.71
C TYR A 528 16.02 11.11 4.04
N PHE A 529 15.26 10.04 4.22
CA PHE A 529 13.91 9.89 3.69
C PHE A 529 12.87 10.04 4.79
N THR A 530 11.69 10.52 4.42
CA THR A 530 10.53 10.51 5.33
C THR A 530 10.03 9.08 5.49
N ILE A 531 10.14 8.54 6.70
CA ILE A 531 9.56 7.25 7.08
C ILE A 531 8.19 7.51 7.72
N GLU A 532 7.17 6.79 7.26
CA GLU A 532 5.81 6.89 7.82
C GLU A 532 5.82 6.65 9.34
N ASN A 533 4.98 7.36 10.07
CA ASN A 533 4.80 7.26 11.52
C ASN A 533 6.07 7.53 12.36
N THR A 534 7.04 8.27 11.84
CA THR A 534 8.25 8.68 12.58
C THR A 534 8.28 10.19 12.82
N TYR A 535 9.08 10.61 13.78
CA TYR A 535 9.28 12.00 14.16
C TYR A 535 10.67 12.48 13.73
N SER A 536 10.71 13.38 12.76
CA SER A 536 11.98 13.82 12.13
C SER A 536 12.89 14.65 13.06
N LEU A 537 12.34 15.22 14.14
CA LEU A 537 13.09 16.03 15.12
C LEU A 537 13.52 15.24 16.35
N LEU A 538 13.18 13.95 16.43
CA LEU A 538 13.54 13.09 17.54
C LEU A 538 14.65 12.12 17.17
N ASN A 539 15.57 11.92 18.10
CA ASN A 539 16.54 10.85 18.02
C ASN A 539 15.94 9.54 18.52
N TYR A 540 16.49 8.44 18.05
CA TYR A 540 16.10 7.12 18.51
C TYR A 540 16.46 6.92 19.99
N TYR A 541 15.56 6.32 20.77
CA TYR A 541 15.64 6.21 22.23
C TYR A 541 15.72 7.57 22.97
N GLU A 542 15.24 8.64 22.38
CA GLU A 542 15.11 9.92 23.10
C GLU A 542 13.94 9.89 24.09
N PHE A 543 12.85 9.19 23.73
CA PHE A 543 11.68 9.00 24.58
C PHE A 543 11.25 7.54 24.60
N VAL A 544 11.02 7.02 25.82
CA VAL A 544 10.48 5.69 26.07
C VAL A 544 9.28 5.83 26.98
N THR A 545 8.20 5.10 26.70
CA THR A 545 6.92 5.26 27.37
C THR A 545 6.29 3.90 27.65
N ASP A 546 5.53 3.79 28.72
CA ASP A 546 4.61 2.67 28.95
C ASP A 546 3.17 3.03 28.59
N THR A 547 2.85 4.33 28.57
CA THR A 547 1.57 4.88 28.13
C THR A 547 1.83 5.98 27.12
N TYR A 548 1.17 5.94 25.95
CA TYR A 548 1.36 6.96 24.92
C TYR A 548 0.11 7.17 24.07
N ALA A 549 0.04 8.36 23.49
CA ALA A 549 -0.87 8.73 22.43
C ALA A 549 -0.12 9.51 21.36
N SER A 550 -0.31 9.18 20.10
CA SER A 550 0.29 9.87 18.96
C SER A 550 -0.74 10.24 17.92
N LEU A 551 -0.54 11.39 17.28
CA LEU A 551 -1.37 11.89 16.20
C LEU A 551 -0.47 12.40 15.08
N HIS A 552 -0.67 11.89 13.87
CA HIS A 552 -0.06 12.38 12.65
C HIS A 552 -1.16 12.83 11.69
N VAL A 553 -1.10 14.07 11.28
CA VAL A 553 -1.99 14.62 10.25
C VAL A 553 -1.12 15.17 9.14
N GLU A 554 -1.31 14.71 7.93
CA GLU A 554 -0.59 15.19 6.75
C GLU A 554 -1.60 15.51 5.65
N HIS A 555 -1.54 16.72 5.12
CA HIS A 555 -2.38 17.18 4.03
C HIS A 555 -1.56 17.51 2.80
N ASN A 556 -1.80 16.79 1.71
CA ASN A 556 -1.23 17.06 0.39
C ASN A 556 -2.25 17.85 -0.44
N PHE A 557 -1.97 19.13 -0.66
CA PHE A 557 -2.82 20.04 -1.43
C PHE A 557 -2.74 19.84 -2.95
N ASN A 558 -1.93 18.91 -3.42
CA ASN A 558 -1.76 18.57 -4.85
C ASN A 558 -1.32 19.75 -5.74
N GLY A 559 -0.61 20.72 -5.19
CA GLY A 559 -0.16 21.91 -5.92
C GLY A 559 -1.25 22.99 -6.06
N ARG A 560 -2.30 22.93 -5.24
CA ARG A 560 -3.45 23.86 -5.31
C ARG A 560 -3.05 25.33 -5.21
N PHE A 561 -2.04 25.65 -4.40
CA PHE A 561 -1.55 27.00 -4.18
C PHE A 561 -0.32 27.31 -5.03
N LEU A 562 0.73 26.49 -4.96
CA LEU A 562 1.99 26.77 -5.64
C LEU A 562 1.88 26.76 -7.17
N SER A 563 1.00 25.92 -7.73
CA SER A 563 0.76 25.91 -9.16
C SER A 563 0.08 27.18 -9.71
N ARG A 564 -0.51 28.00 -8.85
CA ARG A 564 -1.14 29.29 -9.22
C ARG A 564 -0.16 30.44 -9.31
N ILE A 565 1.01 30.31 -8.70
CA ILE A 565 2.08 31.31 -8.75
C ILE A 565 2.91 31.09 -10.01
N PRO A 566 2.91 32.02 -11.00
CA PRO A 566 3.51 31.79 -12.32
C PRO A 566 4.97 31.36 -12.30
N MET A 567 5.75 31.90 -11.38
CA MET A 567 7.17 31.58 -11.23
C MET A 567 7.38 30.18 -10.63
N LEU A 568 6.64 29.81 -9.58
CA LEU A 568 6.74 28.51 -8.90
C LEU A 568 6.11 27.37 -9.70
N ARG A 569 5.12 27.69 -10.53
CA ARG A 569 4.47 26.69 -11.40
C ARG A 569 5.46 25.95 -12.30
N LYS A 570 6.49 26.63 -12.80
CA LYS A 570 7.53 26.02 -13.65
C LYS A 570 8.36 24.96 -12.91
N LEU A 571 8.44 25.06 -11.60
CA LEU A 571 9.19 24.12 -10.74
C LEU A 571 8.41 22.86 -10.41
N ASN A 572 7.11 22.82 -10.76
CA ASN A 572 6.23 21.68 -10.50
C ASN A 572 6.17 21.27 -9.01
N LEU A 573 6.28 22.22 -8.10
CA LEU A 573 6.24 21.99 -6.66
C LEU A 573 4.82 21.65 -6.19
N ARG A 574 4.74 20.88 -5.11
CA ARG A 574 3.50 20.56 -4.40
C ARG A 574 3.68 20.86 -2.93
N GLU A 575 2.69 21.49 -2.37
CA GLU A 575 2.62 21.75 -0.94
C GLU A 575 2.06 20.56 -0.18
N ILE A 576 2.80 20.13 0.84
CA ILE A 576 2.38 19.15 1.84
C ILE A 576 2.59 19.81 3.19
N VAL A 577 1.54 19.83 3.99
CA VAL A 577 1.58 20.34 5.36
C VAL A 577 1.30 19.19 6.30
N GLY A 578 2.17 19.01 7.28
CA GLY A 578 2.03 17.94 8.27
C GLY A 578 2.21 18.45 9.69
N VAL A 579 1.39 17.91 10.59
CA VAL A 579 1.51 18.10 12.05
C VAL A 579 1.63 16.73 12.69
N LYS A 580 2.65 16.54 13.52
CA LYS A 580 2.91 15.29 14.23
C LYS A 580 3.11 15.60 15.70
N GLY A 581 2.33 14.96 16.56
CA GLY A 581 2.43 15.09 17.99
C GLY A 581 2.46 13.73 18.67
N VAL A 582 3.20 13.63 19.75
CA VAL A 582 3.20 12.48 20.64
C VAL A 582 3.20 12.97 22.09
N TRP A 583 2.36 12.34 22.86
CA TRP A 583 2.35 12.43 24.32
C TRP A 583 2.63 11.05 24.88
N GLY A 584 3.36 10.99 26.00
CA GLY A 584 3.59 9.73 26.68
C GLY A 584 4.20 9.93 28.05
N GLU A 585 4.05 8.92 28.87
CA GLU A 585 4.60 8.85 30.23
C GLU A 585 5.22 7.48 30.47
N ILE A 586 6.05 7.41 31.50
CA ILE A 586 6.61 6.18 32.06
C ILE A 586 6.32 6.15 33.56
N SER A 587 5.73 5.06 34.05
CA SER A 587 5.41 4.88 35.45
C SER A 587 6.68 4.68 36.30
N ASP A 588 6.62 5.09 37.56
CA ASP A 588 7.73 4.93 38.50
C ASP A 588 8.18 3.48 38.60
N LYS A 589 7.25 2.52 38.63
CA LYS A 589 7.53 1.09 38.64
C LYS A 589 8.46 0.65 37.49
N ASN A 590 8.20 1.12 36.25
CA ASN A 590 9.02 0.79 35.10
C ASN A 590 10.33 1.58 35.09
N LEU A 591 10.31 2.78 35.66
CA LEU A 591 11.48 3.61 35.78
C LEU A 591 12.50 3.06 36.80
N ASP A 592 12.01 2.49 37.90
CA ASP A 592 12.84 1.92 38.98
C ASP A 592 13.55 0.62 38.56
N LEU A 593 12.99 -0.10 37.55
CA LEU A 593 13.66 -1.24 36.94
C LEU A 593 14.95 -0.86 36.21
N PHE A 594 15.09 0.42 35.83
CA PHE A 594 16.25 0.87 35.09
C PHE A 594 17.39 1.27 36.02
N ILE A 595 18.57 0.81 35.67
CA ILE A 595 19.76 1.33 36.28
C ILE A 595 19.88 2.78 35.90
N LYS A 596 19.98 3.68 36.87
CA LYS A 596 20.11 5.14 36.68
C LYS A 596 21.32 5.49 35.82
N ASN A 597 21.19 5.31 34.54
CA ASN A 597 22.19 5.68 33.53
C ASN A 597 22.01 7.13 33.10
N LYS A 598 23.10 7.78 32.65
CA LYS A 598 23.10 9.16 32.11
C LYS A 598 21.97 9.43 31.11
N ILE A 599 21.56 8.42 30.34
CA ILE A 599 20.46 8.51 29.36
C ILE A 599 19.13 8.76 30.04
N ILE A 600 18.81 8.04 31.11
CA ILE A 600 17.54 8.15 31.84
C ILE A 600 17.43 9.48 32.58
N SER A 601 18.53 9.98 33.13
CA SER A 601 18.53 11.32 33.74
C SER A 601 18.27 12.45 32.74
N GLN A 602 18.66 12.26 31.48
CA GLN A 602 18.34 13.20 30.38
C GLN A 602 16.88 13.07 29.94
N ILE A 603 16.34 11.84 29.88
CA ILE A 603 14.94 11.56 29.58
C ILE A 603 14.04 12.18 30.67
N GLN A 604 14.31 11.95 31.94
CA GLN A 604 13.55 12.53 33.07
C GLN A 604 13.59 14.07 33.07
N LYS A 605 14.74 14.68 32.81
CA LYS A 605 14.87 16.15 32.79
C LYS A 605 14.07 16.78 31.64
N LYS A 606 13.94 16.10 30.50
CA LYS A 606 13.16 16.59 29.36
C LYS A 606 11.64 16.42 29.57
N PHE A 607 11.19 15.32 30.16
CA PHE A 607 9.76 15.11 30.47
C PHE A 607 9.24 16.05 31.58
N LYS A 608 10.05 16.41 32.57
CA LYS A 608 9.65 17.35 33.63
C LYS A 608 9.71 18.83 33.20
N LYS A 609 10.28 19.17 32.03
CA LYS A 609 10.40 20.54 31.53
C LYS A 609 9.43 20.89 30.39
N LYS A 610 8.61 19.96 29.90
CA LYS A 610 7.56 20.17 28.92
C LYS A 610 6.22 19.66 29.44
#